data_4f59ed62f2e7fd11b250648e1d42b3e3
#
_entry.id   4f59ed62f2e7fd11b250648e1d42b3e3
#
_cell.length_a   1.000
_cell.length_b   1.000
_cell.length_c   1.000
_cell.angle_alpha   90.00
_cell.angle_beta   90.00
_cell.angle_gamma   90.00
#
_symmetry.space_group_name_H-M   'P 1'
#
loop_
_entity.id
_entity.type
_entity.pdbx_description
1 polymer ?
#
loop_
_entity_poly.entity_id
_entity_poly.type
_entity_poly.pdbx_seq_one_letter_code
_entity_poly.pdbx_strand_id
1 'polypeptide(L)'
;MSGSIRNLAIIAHVDHGKTTLVDKLLHQSGTFAAHQHVAERVMDSNDLERERGITILAKNTAVNYQGTHINIVDTPGHADFGGEVERSLSMVDGVLLLVDAVEGPMPQTRFVTRKALAIGLKPILVVNKIDRPGARPDWVVNATFDMMDKLGASEAQLDFPIVYASALNGTASLDLKSQGEDMRVLFQAILDHVPPPKGSADGPLQLQISNLDYSSYVGRIGIGRISRGRVRTGQEVLVLDGDRTPVKAKINQVMGFRGLERVPMDEAAAGDIVLVTGVEEVGIGVTLADPLQPEALPLLKVDEPTLTMNFQVNTSPFAGQEGKFVTSRQLRERLQRELQANVALRVEETSDADVFVVSGRGELHLTILLENMRREGYELAVSRPQVVIKEVSGTRHEPFEVLTVDVEEIHQGAVMEALGARRGDLLDMMSDGRGRVRLDYRIPARGLIGFQSEFLNLTRGNGIASHVFDEYAPMKPEILSRRSGVLVSGEEGGAVAYALWKLQERGRLMVGPGERVYEGMVIGIHSRDNDLVVNPIREKHLTNIRAAGKDEAIVLTPPIRLTLELAVEFIGDDELIEITPRSIRVRKRHLKEHERRRAARAEPGAAGRASQSVG
;
A
#
# COMPACT_ATOMS: atom_id res chain seq x y z
N MET A 1 24.84 -27.13 -17.12
CA MET A 1 23.76 -28.10 -16.78
C MET A 1 22.50 -27.27 -16.58
N SER A 2 21.52 -27.34 -17.47
CA SER A 2 20.22 -26.68 -17.25
C SER A 2 19.46 -27.52 -16.21
N GLY A 3 19.60 -27.19 -14.94
CA GLY A 3 18.74 -27.71 -13.89
C GLY A 3 17.28 -27.39 -14.19
N SER A 4 16.34 -28.20 -13.70
CA SER A 4 14.93 -27.83 -13.82
C SER A 4 14.67 -26.54 -13.05
N ILE A 5 13.78 -25.68 -13.58
CA ILE A 5 13.38 -24.41 -12.94
C ILE A 5 11.94 -24.52 -12.47
N ARG A 6 11.61 -23.89 -11.36
CA ARG A 6 10.24 -23.63 -10.89
C ARG A 6 10.12 -22.16 -10.48
N ASN A 7 9.09 -21.49 -10.95
CA ASN A 7 8.80 -20.11 -10.59
C ASN A 7 7.48 -20.08 -9.82
N LEU A 8 7.51 -19.58 -8.61
CA LEU A 8 6.32 -19.50 -7.78
C LEU A 8 6.20 -18.14 -7.08
N ALA A 9 4.98 -17.69 -6.85
CA ALA A 9 4.69 -16.55 -6.01
C ALA A 9 4.07 -17.00 -4.69
N ILE A 10 4.28 -16.24 -3.62
CA ILE A 10 3.63 -16.49 -2.34
C ILE A 10 2.58 -15.42 -2.09
N ILE A 11 1.33 -15.87 -1.97
CA ILE A 11 0.16 -15.06 -1.67
C ILE A 11 -0.22 -15.29 -0.21
N ALA A 12 -0.30 -14.23 0.57
CA ALA A 12 -0.72 -14.30 1.97
C ALA A 12 -1.39 -13.00 2.41
N HIS A 13 -2.26 -13.09 3.40
CA HIS A 13 -2.66 -11.92 4.17
C HIS A 13 -1.53 -11.47 5.11
N VAL A 14 -1.59 -10.22 5.55
CA VAL A 14 -0.71 -9.68 6.60
C VAL A 14 -0.79 -10.61 7.82
N ASP A 15 0.34 -10.85 8.46
CA ASP A 15 0.49 -11.72 9.63
C ASP A 15 0.16 -13.21 9.44
N HIS A 16 -0.19 -13.71 8.24
CA HIS A 16 -0.37 -15.15 7.99
C HIS A 16 0.95 -15.94 8.01
N GLY A 17 2.10 -15.27 8.17
CA GLY A 17 3.40 -15.89 8.35
C GLY A 17 4.21 -16.07 7.07
N LYS A 18 3.96 -15.25 6.04
CA LYS A 18 4.67 -15.27 4.76
C LYS A 18 6.18 -15.17 4.91
N THR A 19 6.67 -14.11 5.56
CA THR A 19 8.10 -13.87 5.78
C THR A 19 8.75 -15.02 6.55
N THR A 20 8.07 -15.51 7.61
CA THR A 20 8.55 -16.65 8.41
C THR A 20 8.66 -17.93 7.58
N LEU A 21 7.68 -18.19 6.70
CA LEU A 21 7.72 -19.36 5.81
C LEU A 21 8.90 -19.26 4.83
N VAL A 22 9.09 -18.12 4.19
CA VAL A 22 10.20 -17.90 3.26
C VAL A 22 11.55 -18.06 3.96
N ASP A 23 11.71 -17.50 5.15
CA ASP A 23 12.93 -17.65 5.95
C ASP A 23 13.22 -19.13 6.22
N LYS A 24 12.21 -19.93 6.59
CA LYS A 24 12.39 -21.38 6.84
C LYS A 24 12.74 -22.15 5.56
N LEU A 25 12.12 -21.80 4.43
CA LEU A 25 12.47 -22.40 3.14
C LEU A 25 13.92 -22.06 2.76
N LEU A 26 14.36 -20.83 2.94
CA LEU A 26 15.74 -20.41 2.69
C LEU A 26 16.73 -21.18 3.57
N HIS A 27 16.44 -21.31 4.85
CA HIS A 27 17.31 -22.04 5.78
C HIS A 27 17.39 -23.55 5.48
N GLN A 28 16.25 -24.18 5.19
CA GLN A 28 16.19 -25.64 5.03
C GLN A 28 16.54 -26.10 3.62
N SER A 29 16.60 -25.21 2.63
CA SER A 29 17.10 -25.53 1.28
C SER A 29 18.60 -25.77 1.21
N GLY A 30 19.36 -25.43 2.27
CA GLY A 30 20.82 -25.48 2.26
C GLY A 30 21.49 -24.37 1.46
N THR A 31 20.73 -23.32 1.09
CA THR A 31 21.24 -22.18 0.32
C THR A 31 22.24 -21.35 1.13
N PHE A 32 22.11 -21.30 2.44
CA PHE A 32 23.04 -20.64 3.37
C PHE A 32 24.03 -21.62 4.00
N ALA A 33 25.27 -21.19 4.17
CA ALA A 33 26.24 -21.97 4.92
C ALA A 33 25.85 -22.06 6.41
N ALA A 34 26.12 -23.19 7.06
CA ALA A 34 25.72 -23.48 8.44
C ALA A 34 26.20 -22.47 9.51
N HIS A 35 27.12 -21.57 9.13
CA HIS A 35 27.68 -20.54 10.01
C HIS A 35 27.20 -19.11 9.69
N GLN A 36 26.34 -18.93 8.68
CA GLN A 36 25.82 -17.61 8.32
C GLN A 36 24.63 -17.27 9.23
N HIS A 37 24.85 -16.38 10.20
CA HIS A 37 23.77 -15.77 10.96
C HIS A 37 22.94 -14.90 10.01
N VAL A 38 21.83 -15.43 9.54
CA VAL A 38 20.85 -14.67 8.79
C VAL A 38 19.90 -14.03 9.80
N ALA A 39 19.74 -12.71 9.76
CA ALA A 39 18.81 -12.00 10.63
C ALA A 39 17.39 -12.52 10.40
N GLU A 40 16.56 -12.60 11.43
CA GLU A 40 15.13 -12.89 11.27
C GLU A 40 14.46 -11.82 10.40
N ARG A 41 13.49 -12.21 9.57
CA ARG A 41 12.78 -11.36 8.60
C ARG A 41 13.68 -10.80 7.50
N VAL A 42 14.48 -11.67 6.91
CA VAL A 42 15.45 -11.31 5.86
C VAL A 42 14.78 -10.66 4.63
N MET A 43 13.53 -11.02 4.33
CA MET A 43 12.76 -10.46 3.22
C MET A 43 12.27 -9.03 3.50
N ASP A 44 12.07 -8.61 4.74
CA ASP A 44 11.61 -7.27 5.09
C ASP A 44 12.80 -6.31 5.21
N SER A 45 13.43 -5.95 4.09
CA SER A 45 14.62 -5.08 4.06
C SER A 45 14.32 -3.60 4.22
N ASN A 46 13.06 -3.17 4.01
CA ASN A 46 12.62 -1.78 4.16
C ASN A 46 12.11 -1.55 5.58
N ASP A 47 12.59 -0.48 6.24
CA ASP A 47 12.16 -0.13 7.59
C ASP A 47 10.64 0.08 7.69
N LEU A 48 10.01 0.66 6.66
CA LEU A 48 8.56 0.82 6.60
C LEU A 48 7.80 -0.51 6.53
N GLU A 49 8.32 -1.51 5.82
CA GLU A 49 7.73 -2.84 5.78
C GLU A 49 7.78 -3.50 7.15
N ARG A 50 8.92 -3.37 7.87
CA ARG A 50 9.08 -3.90 9.23
C ARG A 50 8.17 -3.22 10.24
N GLU A 51 8.07 -1.89 10.18
CA GLU A 51 7.23 -1.09 11.09
C GLU A 51 5.74 -1.37 10.89
N ARG A 52 5.31 -1.58 9.63
CA ARG A 52 3.91 -1.77 9.27
C ARG A 52 3.49 -3.24 9.18
N GLY A 53 4.45 -4.15 9.15
CA GLY A 53 4.19 -5.59 8.99
C GLY A 53 3.63 -5.99 7.62
N ILE A 54 3.80 -5.15 6.58
CA ILE A 54 3.28 -5.38 5.22
C ILE A 54 4.42 -5.42 4.20
N THR A 55 4.27 -6.24 3.16
CA THR A 55 5.14 -6.18 1.98
C THR A 55 4.67 -5.06 1.06
N ILE A 56 5.55 -4.12 0.76
CA ILE A 56 5.30 -2.97 -0.11
C ILE A 56 5.79 -3.24 -1.52
N LEU A 57 7.04 -3.75 -1.64
CA LEU A 57 7.68 -4.05 -2.90
C LEU A 57 7.84 -5.56 -3.08
N ALA A 58 7.56 -6.04 -4.29
CA ALA A 58 7.83 -7.42 -4.65
C ALA A 58 9.33 -7.71 -4.59
N LYS A 59 9.70 -8.82 -3.98
CA LYS A 59 11.09 -9.27 -3.87
C LYS A 59 11.25 -10.64 -4.47
N ASN A 60 12.42 -10.83 -5.10
CA ASN A 60 12.77 -12.11 -5.69
C ASN A 60 13.85 -12.77 -4.84
N THR A 61 13.69 -14.05 -4.61
CA THR A 61 14.70 -14.92 -4.00
C THR A 61 14.72 -16.25 -4.72
N ALA A 62 15.79 -17.01 -4.57
CA ALA A 62 15.87 -18.32 -5.18
C ALA A 62 16.55 -19.32 -4.26
N VAL A 63 16.06 -20.55 -4.28
CA VAL A 63 16.61 -21.68 -3.54
C VAL A 63 16.90 -22.84 -4.50
N ASN A 64 17.87 -23.68 -4.15
CA ASN A 64 18.14 -24.92 -4.88
C ASN A 64 17.70 -26.09 -4.02
N TYR A 65 16.82 -26.92 -4.55
CA TYR A 65 16.37 -28.12 -3.89
C TYR A 65 16.40 -29.31 -4.85
N GLN A 66 17.12 -30.38 -4.49
CA GLN A 66 17.29 -31.60 -5.30
C GLN A 66 17.68 -31.32 -6.78
N GLY A 67 18.56 -30.33 -7.02
CA GLY A 67 19.01 -29.96 -8.37
C GLY A 67 18.01 -29.10 -9.15
N THR A 68 16.87 -28.74 -8.57
CA THR A 68 15.91 -27.78 -9.15
C THR A 68 16.15 -26.40 -8.59
N HIS A 69 16.25 -25.41 -9.47
CA HIS A 69 16.29 -23.98 -9.13
C HIS A 69 14.86 -23.47 -8.94
N ILE A 70 14.51 -23.03 -7.74
CA ILE A 70 13.18 -22.56 -7.39
C ILE A 70 13.25 -21.05 -7.14
N ASN A 71 12.71 -20.27 -8.08
CA ASN A 71 12.52 -18.83 -7.90
C ASN A 71 11.24 -18.58 -7.09
N ILE A 72 11.37 -17.79 -6.04
CA ILE A 72 10.27 -17.39 -5.16
C ILE A 72 10.08 -15.89 -5.27
N VAL A 73 8.90 -15.47 -5.72
CA VAL A 73 8.50 -14.07 -5.83
C VAL A 73 7.60 -13.74 -4.66
N ASP A 74 8.07 -12.87 -3.77
CA ASP A 74 7.26 -12.34 -2.68
C ASP A 74 6.34 -11.25 -3.19
N THR A 75 5.01 -11.44 -3.08
CA THR A 75 4.02 -10.49 -3.61
C THR A 75 3.44 -9.64 -2.50
N PRO A 76 3.24 -8.32 -2.73
CA PRO A 76 2.43 -7.50 -1.83
C PRO A 76 1.03 -8.08 -1.65
N GLY A 77 0.50 -7.99 -0.42
CA GLY A 77 -0.86 -8.45 -0.13
C GLY A 77 -1.93 -7.37 -0.32
N HIS A 78 -1.54 -6.10 -0.22
CA HIS A 78 -2.47 -4.97 -0.21
C HIS A 78 -2.90 -4.55 -1.62
N ALA A 79 -4.19 -4.23 -1.79
CA ALA A 79 -4.77 -3.86 -3.09
C ALA A 79 -4.16 -2.60 -3.71
N ASP A 80 -3.68 -1.66 -2.90
CA ASP A 80 -3.01 -0.44 -3.36
C ASP A 80 -1.73 -0.72 -4.14
N PHE A 81 -1.15 -1.91 -3.99
CA PHE A 81 0.01 -2.39 -4.73
C PHE A 81 -0.37 -3.37 -5.85
N GLY A 82 -1.61 -3.32 -6.34
CA GLY A 82 -2.12 -4.24 -7.36
C GLY A 82 -1.27 -4.31 -8.62
N GLY A 83 -0.66 -3.20 -9.05
CA GLY A 83 0.28 -3.18 -10.16
C GLY A 83 1.54 -4.01 -9.90
N GLU A 84 2.07 -4.00 -8.65
CA GLU A 84 3.18 -4.87 -8.24
C GLU A 84 2.76 -6.34 -8.25
N VAL A 85 1.54 -6.64 -7.78
CA VAL A 85 0.97 -7.99 -7.76
C VAL A 85 0.86 -8.56 -9.17
N GLU A 86 0.27 -7.81 -10.12
CA GLU A 86 0.11 -8.27 -11.50
C GLU A 86 1.45 -8.56 -12.18
N ARG A 87 2.43 -7.69 -11.98
CA ARG A 87 3.78 -7.85 -12.52
C ARG A 87 4.49 -9.07 -11.92
N SER A 88 4.37 -9.26 -10.62
CA SER A 88 4.97 -10.40 -9.92
C SER A 88 4.35 -11.72 -10.38
N LEU A 89 3.02 -11.76 -10.52
CA LEU A 89 2.32 -12.94 -10.99
C LEU A 89 2.62 -13.28 -12.46
N SER A 90 2.96 -12.29 -13.31
CA SER A 90 3.36 -12.54 -14.71
C SER A 90 4.68 -13.32 -14.83
N MET A 91 5.52 -13.30 -13.80
CA MET A 91 6.82 -13.97 -13.80
C MET A 91 6.78 -15.43 -13.35
N VAL A 92 5.66 -15.92 -12.81
CA VAL A 92 5.58 -17.23 -12.15
C VAL A 92 4.68 -18.23 -12.88
N ASP A 93 4.82 -19.50 -12.53
CA ASP A 93 4.08 -20.62 -13.11
C ASP A 93 3.11 -21.27 -12.12
N GLY A 94 3.21 -20.93 -10.83
CA GLY A 94 2.31 -21.40 -9.77
C GLY A 94 2.34 -20.46 -8.57
N VAL A 95 1.42 -20.69 -7.63
CA VAL A 95 1.31 -19.86 -6.42
C VAL A 95 1.17 -20.71 -5.16
N LEU A 96 1.83 -20.30 -4.08
CA LEU A 96 1.54 -20.78 -2.73
C LEU A 96 0.50 -19.84 -2.10
N LEU A 97 -0.68 -20.35 -1.83
CA LEU A 97 -1.74 -19.64 -1.14
C LEU A 97 -1.62 -19.94 0.37
N LEU A 98 -1.03 -19.02 1.12
CA LEU A 98 -0.77 -19.17 2.54
C LEU A 98 -1.95 -18.63 3.36
N VAL A 99 -2.59 -19.48 4.14
CA VAL A 99 -3.78 -19.14 4.94
C VAL A 99 -3.55 -19.55 6.39
N ASP A 100 -3.87 -18.65 7.33
CA ASP A 100 -3.80 -18.92 8.78
C ASP A 100 -4.89 -19.93 9.19
N ALA A 101 -4.51 -20.95 9.97
CA ALA A 101 -5.40 -22.01 10.41
C ALA A 101 -6.51 -21.56 11.37
N VAL A 102 -6.39 -20.38 11.98
CA VAL A 102 -7.39 -19.80 12.89
C VAL A 102 -8.30 -18.81 12.14
N GLU A 103 -7.71 -17.90 11.35
CA GLU A 103 -8.40 -16.78 10.71
C GLU A 103 -9.08 -17.16 9.39
N GLY A 104 -8.49 -18.12 8.66
CA GLY A 104 -8.98 -18.50 7.33
C GLY A 104 -8.63 -17.50 6.22
N PRO A 105 -9.25 -17.62 5.05
CA PRO A 105 -8.97 -16.74 3.92
C PRO A 105 -9.52 -15.33 4.18
N MET A 106 -8.61 -14.35 4.20
CA MET A 106 -8.89 -12.95 4.50
C MET A 106 -9.08 -12.12 3.21
N PRO A 107 -9.67 -10.90 3.30
CA PRO A 107 -10.02 -10.11 2.12
C PRO A 107 -8.85 -9.81 1.16
N GLN A 108 -7.66 -9.50 1.67
CA GLN A 108 -6.48 -9.24 0.83
C GLN A 108 -6.07 -10.49 0.04
N THR A 109 -6.18 -11.66 0.65
CA THR A 109 -5.94 -12.96 -0.01
C THR A 109 -6.87 -13.13 -1.22
N ARG A 110 -8.15 -12.75 -1.10
CA ARG A 110 -9.14 -12.83 -2.20
C ARG A 110 -8.70 -12.02 -3.43
N PHE A 111 -8.21 -10.80 -3.23
CA PHE A 111 -7.77 -9.94 -4.33
C PHE A 111 -6.64 -10.58 -5.14
N VAL A 112 -5.55 -10.96 -4.47
CA VAL A 112 -4.37 -11.53 -5.15
C VAL A 112 -4.71 -12.89 -5.77
N THR A 113 -5.52 -13.71 -5.08
CA THR A 113 -5.99 -15.00 -5.61
C THR A 113 -6.83 -14.81 -6.88
N ARG A 114 -7.77 -13.85 -6.91
CA ARG A 114 -8.55 -13.54 -8.12
C ARG A 114 -7.65 -13.22 -9.32
N LYS A 115 -6.61 -12.40 -9.12
CA LYS A 115 -5.65 -12.06 -10.17
C LYS A 115 -4.85 -13.29 -10.63
N ALA A 116 -4.40 -14.13 -9.71
CA ALA A 116 -3.67 -15.36 -10.03
C ALA A 116 -4.55 -16.36 -10.81
N LEU A 117 -5.81 -16.56 -10.41
CA LEU A 117 -6.75 -17.43 -11.09
C LEU A 117 -7.08 -16.94 -12.51
N ALA A 118 -7.25 -15.63 -12.69
CA ALA A 118 -7.56 -15.01 -13.98
C ALA A 118 -6.48 -15.23 -15.05
N ILE A 119 -5.21 -15.36 -14.65
CA ILE A 119 -4.09 -15.67 -15.56
C ILE A 119 -3.78 -17.18 -15.63
N GLY A 120 -4.62 -18.02 -15.03
CA GLY A 120 -4.54 -19.47 -15.13
C GLY A 120 -3.52 -20.14 -14.22
N LEU A 121 -3.00 -19.47 -13.20
CA LEU A 121 -2.09 -20.07 -12.24
C LEU A 121 -2.79 -21.10 -11.37
N LYS A 122 -2.07 -22.19 -11.04
CA LYS A 122 -2.56 -23.23 -10.13
C LYS A 122 -2.05 -22.94 -8.71
N PRO A 123 -2.95 -22.90 -7.71
CA PRO A 123 -2.56 -22.69 -6.32
C PRO A 123 -2.15 -24.01 -5.64
N ILE A 124 -1.24 -23.89 -4.68
CA ILE A 124 -1.00 -24.89 -3.62
C ILE A 124 -1.46 -24.22 -2.33
N LEU A 125 -2.46 -24.80 -1.65
CA LEU A 125 -2.93 -24.27 -0.37
C LEU A 125 -1.96 -24.69 0.76
N VAL A 126 -1.42 -23.70 1.47
CA VAL A 126 -0.62 -23.92 2.67
C VAL A 126 -1.40 -23.39 3.88
N VAL A 127 -1.95 -24.30 4.67
CA VAL A 127 -2.63 -23.97 5.92
C VAL A 127 -1.58 -23.84 7.02
N ASN A 128 -1.26 -22.61 7.39
CA ASN A 128 -0.18 -22.28 8.32
C ASN A 128 -0.68 -22.05 9.74
N LYS A 129 0.24 -22.12 10.70
CA LYS A 129 -0.01 -21.92 12.13
C LYS A 129 -0.96 -22.99 12.72
N ILE A 130 -0.85 -24.22 12.24
CA ILE A 130 -1.63 -25.36 12.77
C ILE A 130 -1.32 -25.65 14.24
N ASP A 131 -0.18 -25.15 14.74
CA ASP A 131 0.27 -25.22 16.12
C ASP A 131 -0.48 -24.27 17.08
N ARG A 132 -1.25 -23.30 16.54
CA ARG A 132 -1.98 -22.33 17.36
C ARG A 132 -3.20 -22.95 18.07
N PRO A 133 -3.45 -22.57 19.33
CA PRO A 133 -4.72 -22.87 19.99
C PRO A 133 -5.90 -22.31 19.18
N GLY A 134 -6.90 -23.15 18.91
CA GLY A 134 -8.06 -22.75 18.10
C GLY A 134 -7.91 -22.90 16.58
N ALA A 135 -6.82 -23.49 16.11
CA ALA A 135 -6.66 -23.86 14.70
C ALA A 135 -7.81 -24.76 14.21
N ARG A 136 -8.33 -24.46 13.01
CA ARG A 136 -9.46 -25.17 12.36
C ARG A 136 -9.10 -25.52 10.92
N PRO A 137 -8.11 -26.37 10.67
CA PRO A 137 -7.60 -26.60 9.32
C PRO A 137 -8.68 -27.04 8.33
N ASP A 138 -9.57 -27.96 8.72
CA ASP A 138 -10.66 -28.45 7.85
C ASP A 138 -11.63 -27.33 7.44
N TRP A 139 -11.97 -26.43 8.38
CA TRP A 139 -12.80 -25.28 8.06
C TRP A 139 -12.08 -24.31 7.12
N VAL A 140 -10.77 -24.08 7.30
CA VAL A 140 -9.97 -23.22 6.44
C VAL A 140 -9.90 -23.76 5.02
N VAL A 141 -9.74 -25.07 4.85
CA VAL A 141 -9.75 -25.71 3.52
C VAL A 141 -11.09 -25.47 2.83
N ASN A 142 -12.22 -25.75 3.50
CA ASN A 142 -13.55 -25.53 2.95
C ASN A 142 -13.81 -24.06 2.62
N ALA A 143 -13.47 -23.12 3.53
CA ALA A 143 -13.63 -21.70 3.32
C ALA A 143 -12.77 -21.18 2.16
N THR A 144 -11.58 -21.76 1.96
CA THR A 144 -10.71 -21.42 0.82
C THR A 144 -11.28 -21.96 -0.50
N PHE A 145 -11.82 -23.17 -0.49
CA PHE A 145 -12.49 -23.75 -1.64
C PHE A 145 -13.69 -22.89 -2.06
N ASP A 146 -14.58 -22.55 -1.13
CA ASP A 146 -15.74 -21.68 -1.37
C ASP A 146 -15.33 -20.30 -1.88
N MET A 147 -14.24 -19.75 -1.36
CA MET A 147 -13.69 -18.49 -1.84
C MET A 147 -13.23 -18.61 -3.29
N MET A 148 -12.49 -19.64 -3.64
CA MET A 148 -11.96 -19.83 -5.00
C MET A 148 -13.07 -20.11 -6.01
N ASP A 149 -14.08 -20.89 -5.65
CA ASP A 149 -15.27 -21.14 -6.47
C ASP A 149 -16.01 -19.82 -6.78
N LYS A 150 -16.28 -19.00 -5.74
CA LYS A 150 -16.88 -17.66 -5.90
C LYS A 150 -16.03 -16.70 -6.74
N LEU A 151 -14.71 -16.89 -6.81
CA LEU A 151 -13.81 -16.11 -7.64
C LEU A 151 -13.73 -16.62 -9.08
N GLY A 152 -14.48 -17.68 -9.43
CA GLY A 152 -14.53 -18.24 -10.77
C GLY A 152 -13.36 -19.14 -11.12
N ALA A 153 -12.79 -19.84 -10.13
CA ALA A 153 -11.74 -20.83 -10.37
C ALA A 153 -12.26 -21.97 -11.27
N SER A 154 -11.40 -22.44 -12.18
CA SER A 154 -11.69 -23.62 -12.99
C SER A 154 -11.60 -24.91 -12.15
N GLU A 155 -12.23 -26.02 -12.61
CA GLU A 155 -12.12 -27.32 -11.94
C GLU A 155 -10.66 -27.72 -11.65
N ALA A 156 -9.75 -27.48 -12.62
CA ALA A 156 -8.32 -27.76 -12.46
C ALA A 156 -7.61 -26.88 -11.44
N GLN A 157 -8.18 -25.72 -11.07
CA GLN A 157 -7.69 -24.84 -10.03
C GLN A 157 -8.33 -25.14 -8.67
N LEU A 158 -9.55 -25.71 -8.66
CA LEU A 158 -10.22 -26.18 -7.45
C LEU A 158 -9.65 -27.51 -6.92
N ASP A 159 -9.01 -28.30 -7.81
CA ASP A 159 -8.25 -29.50 -7.42
C ASP A 159 -6.83 -29.12 -6.98
N PHE A 160 -6.74 -28.35 -5.90
CA PHE A 160 -5.47 -27.88 -5.38
C PHE A 160 -4.90 -28.79 -4.28
N PRO A 161 -3.57 -29.03 -4.26
CA PRO A 161 -2.92 -29.75 -3.19
C PRO A 161 -2.93 -28.93 -1.88
N ILE A 162 -3.02 -29.63 -0.75
CA ILE A 162 -3.08 -29.04 0.58
C ILE A 162 -1.84 -29.46 1.36
N VAL A 163 -1.17 -28.49 1.96
CA VAL A 163 -0.04 -28.69 2.88
C VAL A 163 -0.35 -28.00 4.21
N TYR A 164 -0.24 -28.73 5.30
CA TYR A 164 -0.39 -28.20 6.65
C TYR A 164 0.98 -27.83 7.19
N ALA A 165 1.14 -26.59 7.68
CA ALA A 165 2.44 -26.08 8.09
C ALA A 165 2.41 -25.33 9.43
N SER A 166 3.54 -25.40 10.13
CA SER A 166 3.92 -24.45 11.16
C SER A 166 5.21 -23.75 10.72
N ALA A 167 5.06 -22.58 10.09
CA ALA A 167 6.23 -21.81 9.67
C ALA A 167 7.12 -21.42 10.85
N LEU A 168 6.55 -21.17 12.03
CA LEU A 168 7.30 -20.87 13.25
C LEU A 168 8.24 -22.04 13.63
N ASN A 169 7.71 -23.25 13.65
CA ASN A 169 8.47 -24.45 13.99
C ASN A 169 9.31 -24.99 12.81
N GLY A 170 9.05 -24.52 11.59
CA GLY A 170 9.75 -24.95 10.37
C GLY A 170 9.35 -26.36 9.94
N THR A 171 8.07 -26.75 10.11
CA THR A 171 7.55 -28.10 9.81
C THR A 171 6.36 -28.03 8.86
N ALA A 172 6.23 -29.07 8.01
CA ALA A 172 5.11 -29.23 7.08
C ALA A 172 4.70 -30.71 6.97
N SER A 173 3.42 -30.97 6.71
CA SER A 173 2.85 -32.31 6.53
C SER A 173 1.70 -32.28 5.52
N LEU A 174 1.42 -33.43 4.88
CA LEU A 174 0.20 -33.65 4.07
C LEU A 174 -0.97 -34.17 4.90
N ASP A 175 -0.71 -34.62 6.12
CA ASP A 175 -1.72 -35.17 7.04
C ASP A 175 -1.70 -34.42 8.37
N LEU A 176 -2.87 -33.99 8.85
CA LEU A 176 -3.03 -33.33 10.16
C LEU A 176 -2.66 -34.22 11.35
N LYS A 177 -2.70 -35.55 11.17
CA LYS A 177 -2.37 -36.51 12.24
C LYS A 177 -0.87 -36.71 12.42
N SER A 178 -0.06 -36.32 11.42
CA SER A 178 1.40 -36.43 11.49
C SER A 178 2.00 -35.03 11.68
N GLN A 179 2.76 -34.84 12.75
CA GLN A 179 3.61 -33.67 12.86
C GLN A 179 4.79 -33.85 11.90
N GLY A 180 4.89 -32.98 10.90
CA GLY A 180 6.04 -32.98 9.99
C GLY A 180 7.35 -32.66 10.75
N GLU A 181 8.47 -33.17 10.24
CA GLU A 181 9.79 -32.94 10.84
C GLU A 181 10.44 -31.66 10.31
N ASP A 182 10.18 -31.32 9.06
CA ASP A 182 10.77 -30.18 8.33
C ASP A 182 9.89 -29.71 7.15
N MET A 183 10.41 -28.83 6.30
CA MET A 183 9.70 -28.29 5.12
C MET A 183 9.86 -29.14 3.85
N ARG A 184 10.51 -30.32 3.88
CA ARG A 184 10.72 -31.16 2.69
C ARG A 184 9.41 -31.50 1.98
N VAL A 185 8.34 -31.72 2.73
CA VAL A 185 7.01 -32.01 2.17
C VAL A 185 6.49 -30.85 1.33
N LEU A 186 6.72 -29.59 1.75
CA LEU A 186 6.34 -28.40 0.97
C LEU A 186 7.21 -28.25 -0.29
N PHE A 187 8.52 -28.50 -0.19
CA PHE A 187 9.39 -28.50 -1.37
C PHE A 187 8.96 -29.56 -2.38
N GLN A 188 8.62 -30.76 -1.93
CA GLN A 188 8.14 -31.82 -2.80
C GLN A 188 6.81 -31.42 -3.48
N ALA A 189 5.87 -30.86 -2.73
CA ALA A 189 4.61 -30.36 -3.29
C ALA A 189 4.86 -29.27 -4.38
N ILE A 190 5.84 -28.39 -4.18
CA ILE A 190 6.23 -27.41 -5.20
C ILE A 190 6.76 -28.11 -6.46
N LEU A 191 7.64 -29.11 -6.32
CA LEU A 191 8.20 -29.82 -7.47
C LEU A 191 7.14 -30.59 -8.26
N ASP A 192 6.16 -31.19 -7.56
CA ASP A 192 5.13 -32.05 -8.16
C ASP A 192 4.00 -31.24 -8.83
N HIS A 193 3.65 -30.09 -8.26
CA HIS A 193 2.43 -29.35 -8.67
C HIS A 193 2.70 -28.02 -9.39
N VAL A 194 3.86 -27.38 -9.20
CA VAL A 194 4.22 -26.19 -10.00
C VAL A 194 4.80 -26.67 -11.34
N PRO A 195 4.18 -26.33 -12.47
CA PRO A 195 4.69 -26.76 -13.78
C PRO A 195 6.06 -26.12 -14.08
N PRO A 196 6.90 -26.78 -14.89
CA PRO A 196 8.10 -26.15 -15.40
C PRO A 196 7.76 -24.96 -16.31
N PRO A 197 8.63 -23.95 -16.41
CA PRO A 197 8.43 -22.82 -17.30
C PRO A 197 8.19 -23.26 -18.74
N LYS A 198 7.24 -22.61 -19.41
CA LYS A 198 7.03 -22.78 -20.84
C LYS A 198 8.02 -21.90 -21.59
N GLY A 199 8.73 -22.45 -22.56
CA GLY A 199 9.66 -21.69 -23.38
C GLY A 199 10.84 -22.55 -23.87
N SER A 200 11.37 -22.23 -25.04
CA SER A 200 12.54 -22.90 -25.61
C SER A 200 13.79 -22.05 -25.40
N ALA A 201 14.87 -22.65 -24.90
CA ALA A 201 16.16 -22.02 -24.80
C ALA A 201 16.87 -21.81 -26.14
N ASP A 202 16.39 -22.46 -27.20
CA ASP A 202 17.04 -22.45 -28.53
C ASP A 202 16.41 -21.44 -29.51
N GLY A 203 15.45 -20.63 -29.06
CA GLY A 203 14.80 -19.58 -29.86
C GLY A 203 15.50 -18.21 -29.74
N PRO A 204 15.08 -17.22 -30.56
CA PRO A 204 15.50 -15.83 -30.40
C PRO A 204 15.07 -15.29 -29.05
N LEU A 205 15.91 -14.42 -28.45
CA LEU A 205 15.68 -13.88 -27.12
C LEU A 205 14.36 -13.10 -27.02
N GLN A 206 13.61 -13.41 -26.00
CA GLN A 206 12.50 -12.61 -25.47
C GLN A 206 12.59 -12.56 -23.94
N LEU A 207 12.91 -11.39 -23.40
CA LEU A 207 12.98 -11.12 -21.96
C LEU A 207 12.06 -9.93 -21.65
N GLN A 208 10.99 -10.14 -20.90
CA GLN A 208 10.11 -9.07 -20.48
C GLN A 208 10.52 -8.53 -19.10
N ILE A 209 10.68 -7.21 -19.03
CA ILE A 209 11.01 -6.53 -17.77
C ILE A 209 9.72 -6.28 -16.99
N SER A 210 9.61 -6.90 -15.81
CA SER A 210 8.45 -6.79 -14.93
C SER A 210 8.68 -5.80 -13.78
N ASN A 211 9.90 -5.70 -13.28
CA ASN A 211 10.27 -4.79 -12.20
C ASN A 211 11.53 -4.01 -12.54
N LEU A 212 11.67 -2.84 -11.95
CA LEU A 212 12.86 -2.00 -12.03
C LEU A 212 13.45 -1.81 -10.63
N ASP A 213 14.77 -1.77 -10.60
CA ASP A 213 15.53 -1.36 -9.43
C ASP A 213 16.62 -0.35 -9.85
N TYR A 214 17.23 0.29 -8.91
CA TYR A 214 18.26 1.29 -9.16
C TYR A 214 19.43 1.13 -8.19
N SER A 215 20.62 1.15 -8.73
CA SER A 215 21.84 1.22 -7.95
C SER A 215 22.64 2.45 -8.37
N SER A 216 23.15 3.20 -7.41
CA SER A 216 24.03 4.36 -7.68
C SER A 216 25.32 3.97 -8.43
N TYR A 217 25.67 2.68 -8.43
CA TYR A 217 26.88 2.17 -9.04
C TYR A 217 26.68 1.66 -10.49
N VAL A 218 25.59 0.94 -10.75
CA VAL A 218 25.31 0.33 -12.07
C VAL A 218 24.14 0.98 -12.81
N GLY A 219 23.48 1.97 -12.21
CA GLY A 219 22.32 2.64 -12.79
C GLY A 219 21.04 1.81 -12.66
N ARG A 220 20.20 1.85 -13.70
CA ARG A 220 18.95 1.09 -13.75
C ARG A 220 19.21 -0.39 -13.91
N ILE A 221 18.43 -1.18 -13.19
CA ILE A 221 18.45 -2.64 -13.21
C ILE A 221 17.05 -3.11 -13.63
N GLY A 222 16.96 -3.78 -14.77
CA GLY A 222 15.72 -4.44 -15.18
C GLY A 222 15.63 -5.84 -14.59
N ILE A 223 14.53 -6.18 -13.95
CA ILE A 223 14.23 -7.51 -13.42
C ILE A 223 13.11 -8.10 -14.26
N GLY A 224 13.33 -9.30 -14.82
CA GLY A 224 12.33 -9.89 -15.69
C GLY A 224 12.54 -11.37 -15.90
N ARG A 225 11.55 -11.98 -16.57
CA ARG A 225 11.56 -13.40 -16.93
C ARG A 225 11.95 -13.57 -18.40
N ILE A 226 12.83 -14.51 -18.66
CA ILE A 226 13.17 -14.93 -20.01
C ILE A 226 12.05 -15.86 -20.50
N SER A 227 11.27 -15.40 -21.47
CA SER A 227 10.18 -16.18 -22.06
C SER A 227 10.68 -17.15 -23.13
N ARG A 228 11.74 -16.76 -23.86
CA ARG A 228 12.35 -17.56 -24.92
C ARG A 228 13.82 -17.18 -25.10
N GLY A 229 14.62 -18.15 -25.55
CA GLY A 229 16.02 -17.93 -25.89
C GLY A 229 16.95 -17.89 -24.68
N ARG A 230 18.06 -17.24 -24.86
CA ARG A 230 19.12 -17.06 -23.85
C ARG A 230 19.59 -15.63 -23.82
N VAL A 231 19.94 -15.16 -22.65
CA VAL A 231 20.56 -13.85 -22.42
C VAL A 231 21.97 -14.02 -21.91
N ARG A 232 22.92 -13.21 -22.42
CA ARG A 232 24.32 -13.25 -22.06
C ARG A 232 24.85 -11.87 -21.67
N THR A 233 25.83 -11.86 -20.83
CA THR A 233 26.63 -10.68 -20.54
C THR A 233 27.33 -10.19 -21.83
N GLY A 234 27.21 -8.87 -22.09
CA GLY A 234 27.79 -8.25 -23.32
C GLY A 234 26.93 -8.38 -24.58
N GLN A 235 25.73 -9.02 -24.51
CA GLN A 235 24.84 -9.22 -25.66
C GLN A 235 24.19 -7.92 -26.11
N GLU A 236 24.15 -7.72 -27.45
CA GLU A 236 23.32 -6.67 -28.06
C GLU A 236 21.86 -7.14 -28.10
N VAL A 237 20.94 -6.23 -27.73
CA VAL A 237 19.51 -6.46 -27.71
C VAL A 237 18.76 -5.28 -28.31
N LEU A 238 17.52 -5.51 -28.73
CA LEU A 238 16.59 -4.48 -29.15
C LEU A 238 15.56 -4.27 -28.02
N VAL A 239 15.42 -3.03 -27.60
CA VAL A 239 14.43 -2.60 -26.62
C VAL A 239 13.12 -2.29 -27.33
N LEU A 240 12.08 -3.04 -27.05
CA LEU A 240 10.73 -2.91 -27.63
C LEU A 240 9.77 -2.40 -26.57
N ASP A 241 9.27 -1.17 -26.75
CA ASP A 241 8.34 -0.49 -25.81
C ASP A 241 7.06 -0.08 -26.53
N GLY A 242 6.15 -1.02 -26.70
CA GLY A 242 4.88 -0.78 -27.39
C GLY A 242 5.07 -0.23 -28.81
N ASP A 243 4.43 0.90 -29.10
CA ASP A 243 4.50 1.56 -30.40
C ASP A 243 5.70 2.51 -30.56
N ARG A 244 6.59 2.59 -29.58
CA ARG A 244 7.80 3.41 -29.67
C ARG A 244 8.82 2.83 -30.64
N THR A 245 9.64 3.70 -31.21
CA THR A 245 10.73 3.26 -32.09
C THR A 245 11.69 2.35 -31.31
N PRO A 246 11.98 1.14 -31.83
CA PRO A 246 12.90 0.22 -31.17
C PRO A 246 14.31 0.81 -31.01
N VAL A 247 14.90 0.64 -29.83
CA VAL A 247 16.22 1.16 -29.49
C VAL A 247 17.22 0.01 -29.30
N LYS A 248 18.39 0.12 -29.92
CA LYS A 248 19.48 -0.83 -29.68
C LYS A 248 20.16 -0.56 -28.35
N ALA A 249 20.37 -1.60 -27.58
CA ALA A 249 21.06 -1.53 -26.31
C ALA A 249 22.03 -2.71 -26.13
N LYS A 250 22.92 -2.60 -25.15
CA LYS A 250 23.85 -3.66 -24.79
C LYS A 250 23.69 -4.00 -23.32
N ILE A 251 23.54 -5.28 -23.04
CA ILE A 251 23.50 -5.79 -21.66
C ILE A 251 24.92 -5.79 -21.11
N ASN A 252 25.16 -5.00 -20.07
CA ASN A 252 26.47 -4.96 -19.45
C ASN A 252 26.69 -6.18 -18.54
N GLN A 253 25.69 -6.57 -17.78
CA GLN A 253 25.78 -7.69 -16.85
C GLN A 253 24.42 -8.39 -16.72
N VAL A 254 24.46 -9.71 -16.61
CA VAL A 254 23.32 -10.57 -16.24
C VAL A 254 23.58 -11.09 -14.82
N MET A 255 22.57 -11.05 -13.97
CA MET A 255 22.62 -11.57 -12.61
C MET A 255 21.41 -12.45 -12.35
N GLY A 256 21.59 -13.47 -11.54
CA GLY A 256 20.50 -14.31 -10.98
C GLY A 256 20.38 -14.12 -9.47
N PHE A 257 19.46 -14.86 -8.87
CA PHE A 257 19.27 -14.88 -7.43
C PHE A 257 19.84 -16.17 -6.83
N ARG A 258 20.51 -16.03 -5.69
CA ARG A 258 20.91 -17.15 -4.82
C ARG A 258 20.59 -16.77 -3.37
N GLY A 259 19.53 -17.33 -2.82
CA GLY A 259 18.93 -16.72 -1.65
C GLY A 259 18.51 -15.30 -1.99
N LEU A 260 18.92 -14.34 -1.19
CA LEU A 260 18.68 -12.91 -1.42
C LEU A 260 19.81 -12.21 -2.18
N GLU A 261 20.92 -12.90 -2.39
CA GLU A 261 22.10 -12.32 -3.05
C GLU A 261 21.91 -12.31 -4.57
N ARG A 262 22.40 -11.24 -5.20
CA ARG A 262 22.47 -11.09 -6.65
C ARG A 262 23.83 -11.61 -7.12
N VAL A 263 23.81 -12.70 -7.85
CA VAL A 263 25.02 -13.37 -8.29
C VAL A 263 25.22 -13.16 -9.79
N PRO A 264 26.38 -12.65 -10.26
CA PRO A 264 26.69 -12.54 -11.68
C PRO A 264 26.62 -13.90 -12.38
N MET A 265 26.07 -13.90 -13.59
CA MET A 265 25.95 -15.06 -14.46
C MET A 265 26.46 -14.71 -15.85
N ASP A 266 27.16 -15.65 -16.50
CA ASP A 266 27.59 -15.47 -17.88
C ASP A 266 26.41 -15.58 -18.86
N GLU A 267 25.50 -16.50 -18.57
CA GLU A 267 24.32 -16.81 -19.38
C GLU A 267 23.15 -17.28 -18.52
N ALA A 268 21.93 -16.91 -18.91
CA ALA A 268 20.68 -17.46 -18.40
C ALA A 268 19.75 -17.83 -19.56
N ALA A 269 18.84 -18.79 -19.34
CA ALA A 269 17.99 -19.38 -20.38
C ALA A 269 16.50 -19.17 -20.09
N ALA A 270 15.67 -19.45 -21.09
CA ALA A 270 14.22 -19.40 -21.00
C ALA A 270 13.68 -20.06 -19.71
N GLY A 271 12.78 -19.38 -19.06
CA GLY A 271 12.17 -19.77 -17.80
C GLY A 271 12.81 -19.13 -16.56
N ASP A 272 14.02 -18.60 -16.64
CA ASP A 272 14.68 -18.00 -15.49
C ASP A 272 14.25 -16.54 -15.26
N ILE A 273 14.33 -16.10 -14.00
CA ILE A 273 14.11 -14.71 -13.58
C ILE A 273 15.47 -14.09 -13.34
N VAL A 274 15.81 -13.07 -14.12
CA VAL A 274 17.13 -12.45 -14.13
C VAL A 274 17.08 -10.95 -13.92
N LEU A 275 18.23 -10.40 -13.52
CA LEU A 275 18.47 -8.97 -13.50
C LEU A 275 19.45 -8.63 -14.64
N VAL A 276 19.15 -7.55 -15.35
CA VAL A 276 20.01 -7.05 -16.43
C VAL A 276 20.35 -5.58 -16.20
N THR A 277 21.60 -5.21 -16.49
CA THR A 277 22.12 -3.85 -16.39
C THR A 277 22.66 -3.36 -17.73
N GLY A 278 22.85 -2.04 -17.88
CA GLY A 278 23.42 -1.43 -19.10
C GLY A 278 22.37 -0.97 -20.11
N VAL A 279 21.10 -1.24 -19.88
CA VAL A 279 19.99 -0.77 -20.73
C VAL A 279 19.44 0.52 -20.11
N GLU A 280 19.78 1.69 -20.66
CA GLU A 280 19.39 2.99 -20.08
C GLU A 280 17.90 3.28 -20.22
N GLU A 281 17.29 2.88 -21.34
CA GLU A 281 15.87 3.09 -21.63
C GLU A 281 14.99 1.91 -21.20
N VAL A 282 15.45 1.13 -20.21
CA VAL A 282 14.63 0.04 -19.70
C VAL A 282 13.44 0.59 -18.92
N GLY A 283 12.24 0.16 -19.31
CA GLY A 283 10.96 0.44 -18.65
C GLY A 283 10.27 -0.84 -18.22
N ILE A 284 9.23 -0.72 -17.42
CA ILE A 284 8.38 -1.86 -17.05
C ILE A 284 7.46 -2.22 -18.22
N GLY A 285 7.30 -3.53 -18.48
CA GLY A 285 6.56 -4.05 -19.63
C GLY A 285 7.37 -4.13 -20.93
N VAL A 286 8.56 -3.51 -20.97
CA VAL A 286 9.46 -3.54 -22.12
C VAL A 286 9.94 -4.96 -22.39
N THR A 287 10.04 -5.32 -23.67
CA THR A 287 10.67 -6.58 -24.11
C THR A 287 12.09 -6.31 -24.63
N LEU A 288 13.06 -6.99 -24.06
CA LEU A 288 14.41 -7.09 -24.63
C LEU A 288 14.42 -8.28 -25.58
N ALA A 289 14.62 -8.02 -26.87
CA ALA A 289 14.51 -9.00 -27.94
C ALA A 289 15.81 -9.15 -28.72
N ASP A 290 15.89 -10.27 -29.45
CA ASP A 290 16.96 -10.50 -30.41
C ASP A 290 16.90 -9.45 -31.55
N PRO A 291 18.00 -8.75 -31.88
CA PRO A 291 18.02 -7.74 -32.93
C PRO A 291 17.69 -8.26 -34.34
N LEU A 292 17.94 -9.55 -34.60
CA LEU A 292 17.70 -10.16 -35.90
C LEU A 292 16.25 -10.63 -36.08
N GLN A 293 15.60 -11.00 -34.99
CA GLN A 293 14.21 -11.47 -34.98
C GLN A 293 13.44 -10.80 -33.82
N PRO A 294 13.22 -9.48 -33.88
CA PRO A 294 12.56 -8.75 -32.81
C PRO A 294 11.08 -9.10 -32.74
N GLU A 295 10.65 -9.57 -31.59
CA GLU A 295 9.26 -9.91 -31.30
C GLU A 295 8.90 -9.42 -29.89
N ALA A 296 7.98 -8.46 -29.80
CA ALA A 296 7.52 -7.91 -28.54
C ALA A 296 6.52 -8.86 -27.86
N LEU A 297 6.63 -8.98 -26.55
CA LEU A 297 5.58 -9.58 -25.71
C LEU A 297 4.45 -8.56 -25.47
N PRO A 298 3.22 -9.02 -25.19
CA PRO A 298 2.13 -8.11 -24.81
C PRO A 298 2.53 -7.23 -23.63
N LEU A 299 2.19 -5.94 -23.70
CA LEU A 299 2.47 -5.01 -22.61
C LEU A 299 1.77 -5.47 -21.34
N LEU A 300 2.46 -5.37 -20.22
CA LEU A 300 1.88 -5.61 -18.92
C LEU A 300 0.82 -4.53 -18.64
N LYS A 301 -0.42 -4.95 -18.46
CA LYS A 301 -1.50 -4.04 -18.07
C LYS A 301 -1.31 -3.69 -16.60
N VAL A 302 -1.11 -2.41 -16.31
CA VAL A 302 -1.11 -1.88 -14.96
C VAL A 302 -2.41 -1.10 -14.79
N ASP A 303 -3.18 -1.40 -13.75
CA ASP A 303 -4.39 -0.66 -13.45
C ASP A 303 -4.08 0.83 -13.25
N GLU A 304 -4.98 1.69 -13.68
CA GLU A 304 -4.81 3.15 -13.59
C GLU A 304 -4.95 3.67 -12.15
N PRO A 305 -4.33 4.83 -11.84
CA PRO A 305 -4.53 5.50 -10.56
C PRO A 305 -6.00 5.83 -10.30
N THR A 306 -6.43 5.69 -9.04
CA THR A 306 -7.80 5.99 -8.60
C THR A 306 -7.88 7.21 -7.69
N LEU A 307 -6.78 7.56 -7.02
CA LEU A 307 -6.68 8.72 -6.13
C LEU A 307 -5.62 9.70 -6.60
N THR A 308 -5.83 10.98 -6.32
CA THR A 308 -4.90 12.06 -6.62
C THR A 308 -4.75 13.00 -5.43
N MET A 309 -3.56 13.55 -5.24
CA MET A 309 -3.25 14.57 -4.24
C MET A 309 -2.34 15.65 -4.86
N ASN A 310 -2.48 16.90 -4.40
CA ASN A 310 -1.52 17.93 -4.73
C ASN A 310 -0.34 17.85 -3.77
N PHE A 311 0.86 17.71 -4.32
CA PHE A 311 2.12 17.85 -3.59
C PHE A 311 2.69 19.23 -3.92
N GLN A 312 2.95 20.02 -2.91
CA GLN A 312 3.39 21.41 -3.12
C GLN A 312 4.48 21.81 -2.12
N VAL A 313 5.20 22.86 -2.49
CA VAL A 313 6.17 23.49 -1.60
C VAL A 313 5.47 23.95 -0.31
N ASN A 314 6.09 23.70 0.84
CA ASN A 314 5.58 24.21 2.11
C ASN A 314 5.78 25.72 2.20
N THR A 315 4.70 26.46 2.37
CA THR A 315 4.67 27.92 2.49
C THR A 315 4.22 28.38 3.87
N SER A 316 4.28 27.49 4.88
CA SER A 316 3.94 27.84 6.26
C SER A 316 4.97 28.78 6.89
N PRO A 317 4.64 29.48 7.99
CA PRO A 317 5.62 30.29 8.74
C PRO A 317 6.82 29.49 9.28
N PHE A 318 6.69 28.16 9.36
CA PHE A 318 7.76 27.26 9.80
C PHE A 318 8.52 26.59 8.65
N ALA A 319 8.24 26.99 7.41
CA ALA A 319 8.89 26.41 6.24
C ALA A 319 10.43 26.55 6.30
N GLY A 320 11.13 25.46 5.94
CA GLY A 320 12.59 25.42 5.90
C GLY A 320 13.30 25.30 7.26
N GLN A 321 12.55 25.15 8.37
CA GLN A 321 13.17 25.00 9.69
C GLN A 321 13.58 23.56 10.00
N GLU A 322 12.96 22.58 9.37
CA GLU A 322 13.16 21.17 9.69
C GLU A 322 13.65 20.34 8.49
N GLY A 323 13.26 20.71 7.26
CA GLY A 323 13.61 19.99 6.04
C GLY A 323 14.93 20.44 5.42
N LYS A 324 15.61 19.51 4.75
CA LYS A 324 16.81 19.78 3.93
C LYS A 324 16.43 20.14 2.49
N PHE A 325 15.37 19.54 1.97
CA PHE A 325 14.90 19.68 0.61
C PHE A 325 13.52 20.36 0.64
N VAL A 326 13.48 21.65 0.26
CA VAL A 326 12.33 22.52 0.49
C VAL A 326 11.88 23.26 -0.80
N THR A 327 12.57 23.04 -1.93
CA THR A 327 12.29 23.77 -3.17
C THR A 327 11.49 22.93 -4.18
N SER A 328 10.73 23.60 -5.05
CA SER A 328 9.97 22.95 -6.13
C SER A 328 10.86 22.13 -7.08
N ARG A 329 12.08 22.63 -7.36
CA ARG A 329 13.05 21.88 -8.17
C ARG A 329 13.43 20.54 -7.53
N GLN A 330 13.76 20.55 -6.24
CA GLN A 330 14.11 19.31 -5.51
C GLN A 330 12.92 18.36 -5.44
N LEU A 331 11.71 18.88 -5.22
CA LEU A 331 10.49 18.09 -5.20
C LEU A 331 10.24 17.43 -6.58
N ARG A 332 10.38 18.21 -7.67
CA ARG A 332 10.26 17.71 -9.05
C ARG A 332 11.28 16.58 -9.33
N GLU A 333 12.54 16.81 -9.03
CA GLU A 333 13.61 15.83 -9.25
C GLU A 333 13.35 14.54 -8.48
N ARG A 334 12.83 14.63 -7.26
CA ARG A 334 12.46 13.47 -6.45
C ARG A 334 11.27 12.70 -7.02
N LEU A 335 10.22 13.40 -7.42
CA LEU A 335 9.04 12.78 -8.05
C LEU A 335 9.39 12.13 -9.39
N GLN A 336 10.23 12.76 -10.21
CA GLN A 336 10.71 12.18 -11.45
C GLN A 336 11.54 10.91 -11.21
N ARG A 337 12.33 10.86 -10.14
CA ARG A 337 13.06 9.65 -9.75
C ARG A 337 12.09 8.53 -9.34
N GLU A 338 11.04 8.84 -8.61
CA GLU A 338 10.01 7.87 -8.23
C GLU A 338 9.33 7.25 -9.46
N LEU A 339 8.99 8.06 -10.47
CA LEU A 339 8.38 7.58 -11.72
C LEU A 339 9.25 6.58 -12.49
N GLN A 340 10.56 6.54 -12.23
CA GLN A 340 11.45 5.59 -12.90
C GLN A 340 11.27 4.15 -12.39
N ALA A 341 10.84 3.99 -11.16
CA ALA A 341 10.63 2.68 -10.52
C ALA A 341 9.16 2.34 -10.27
N ASN A 342 8.29 3.35 -10.19
CA ASN A 342 6.89 3.21 -9.78
C ASN A 342 5.94 3.56 -10.93
N VAL A 343 5.52 2.56 -11.72
CA VAL A 343 4.62 2.78 -12.88
C VAL A 343 3.17 3.01 -12.50
N ALA A 344 2.78 2.67 -11.27
CA ALA A 344 1.43 2.91 -10.76
C ALA A 344 1.22 4.37 -10.30
N LEU A 345 2.28 5.18 -10.34
CA LEU A 345 2.27 6.60 -10.00
C LEU A 345 2.19 7.45 -11.28
N ARG A 346 1.38 8.50 -11.25
CA ARG A 346 1.40 9.58 -12.24
C ARG A 346 1.74 10.89 -11.55
N VAL A 347 2.54 11.71 -12.20
CA VAL A 347 2.87 13.05 -11.75
C VAL A 347 2.63 14.02 -12.90
N GLU A 348 1.77 15.00 -12.67
CA GLU A 348 1.44 16.04 -13.63
C GLU A 348 1.86 17.40 -13.08
N GLU A 349 2.51 18.21 -13.89
CA GLU A 349 2.83 19.58 -13.56
C GLU A 349 1.59 20.46 -13.76
N THR A 350 1.38 21.41 -12.87
CA THR A 350 0.26 22.35 -12.97
C THR A 350 0.74 23.69 -13.56
N SER A 351 -0.19 24.63 -13.75
CA SER A 351 0.16 26.02 -14.09
C SER A 351 0.96 26.73 -13.00
N ASP A 352 0.91 26.23 -11.78
CA ASP A 352 1.73 26.67 -10.65
C ASP A 352 2.96 25.77 -10.53
N ALA A 353 4.15 26.33 -10.72
CA ALA A 353 5.42 25.63 -10.70
C ALA A 353 5.75 24.96 -9.34
N ASP A 354 5.07 25.37 -8.28
CA ASP A 354 5.26 24.86 -6.92
C ASP A 354 4.27 23.74 -6.54
N VAL A 355 3.35 23.37 -7.47
CA VAL A 355 2.30 22.37 -7.24
C VAL A 355 2.37 21.26 -8.27
N PHE A 356 2.43 20.01 -7.81
CA PHE A 356 2.40 18.79 -8.62
C PHE A 356 1.16 17.97 -8.28
N VAL A 357 0.43 17.52 -9.29
CA VAL A 357 -0.66 16.57 -9.12
C VAL A 357 -0.08 15.16 -9.14
N VAL A 358 -0.15 14.48 -8.02
CA VAL A 358 0.39 13.12 -7.86
C VAL A 358 -0.78 12.16 -7.72
N SER A 359 -0.89 11.21 -8.64
CA SER A 359 -1.96 10.21 -8.68
C SER A 359 -1.41 8.83 -8.40
N GLY A 360 -2.08 8.07 -7.53
CA GLY A 360 -1.73 6.73 -7.12
C GLY A 360 -2.94 5.81 -7.04
N ARG A 361 -2.70 4.53 -6.78
CA ARG A 361 -3.78 3.52 -6.72
C ARG A 361 -4.66 3.61 -5.49
N GLY A 362 -4.11 4.07 -4.39
CA GLY A 362 -4.81 4.16 -3.12
C GLY A 362 -4.13 5.11 -2.15
N GLU A 363 -4.77 5.28 -0.99
CA GLU A 363 -4.29 6.17 0.06
C GLU A 363 -2.95 5.70 0.64
N LEU A 364 -2.82 4.39 0.88
CA LEU A 364 -1.59 3.80 1.41
C LEU A 364 -0.41 3.97 0.45
N HIS A 365 -0.63 3.86 -0.86
CA HIS A 365 0.41 4.07 -1.88
C HIS A 365 0.98 5.48 -1.80
N LEU A 366 0.11 6.51 -1.71
CA LEU A 366 0.53 7.91 -1.63
C LEU A 366 1.16 8.25 -0.26
N THR A 367 0.64 7.70 0.83
CA THR A 367 1.20 7.93 2.18
C THR A 367 2.57 7.28 2.37
N ILE A 368 2.83 6.14 1.75
CA ILE A 368 4.16 5.52 1.74
C ILE A 368 5.17 6.40 0.99
N LEU A 369 4.78 6.93 -0.18
CA LEU A 369 5.64 7.87 -0.90
C LEU A 369 5.98 9.10 -0.04
N LEU A 370 4.98 9.69 0.62
CA LEU A 370 5.15 10.83 1.52
C LEU A 370 6.07 10.50 2.70
N GLU A 371 5.90 9.33 3.31
CA GLU A 371 6.73 8.89 4.43
C GLU A 371 8.18 8.65 4.01
N ASN A 372 8.42 8.07 2.84
CA ASN A 372 9.76 7.93 2.27
C ASN A 372 10.40 9.30 2.06
N MET A 373 9.70 10.24 1.43
CA MET A 373 10.20 11.59 1.21
C MET A 373 10.51 12.31 2.53
N ARG A 374 9.63 12.17 3.53
CA ARG A 374 9.83 12.71 4.87
C ARG A 374 11.12 12.19 5.51
N ARG A 375 11.39 10.89 5.45
CA ARG A 375 12.62 10.25 5.98
C ARG A 375 13.87 10.64 5.21
N GLU A 376 13.75 10.88 3.91
CA GLU A 376 14.83 11.41 3.08
C GLU A 376 15.19 12.87 3.41
N GLY A 377 14.35 13.57 4.18
CA GLY A 377 14.58 14.95 4.61
C GLY A 377 13.84 16.02 3.81
N TYR A 378 12.83 15.61 3.02
CA TYR A 378 11.97 16.55 2.30
C TYR A 378 10.96 17.21 3.24
N GLU A 379 10.66 18.47 2.93
CA GLU A 379 9.58 19.24 3.54
C GLU A 379 8.63 19.70 2.46
N LEU A 380 7.35 19.36 2.59
CA LEU A 380 6.32 19.68 1.62
C LEU A 380 4.96 19.85 2.28
N ALA A 381 4.00 20.37 1.53
CA ALA A 381 2.59 20.38 1.93
C ALA A 381 1.76 19.56 0.95
N VAL A 382 0.71 18.88 1.43
CA VAL A 382 -0.19 18.11 0.57
C VAL A 382 -1.64 18.45 0.82
N SER A 383 -2.46 18.32 -0.24
CA SER A 383 -3.90 18.48 -0.17
C SER A 383 -4.61 17.22 0.29
N ARG A 384 -5.89 17.32 0.57
CA ARG A 384 -6.78 16.16 0.74
C ARG A 384 -6.75 15.26 -0.50
N PRO A 385 -6.74 13.91 -0.34
CA PRO A 385 -6.93 12.99 -1.45
C PRO A 385 -8.28 13.23 -2.15
N GLN A 386 -8.25 13.15 -3.48
CA GLN A 386 -9.44 13.23 -4.31
C GLN A 386 -9.48 12.03 -5.25
N VAL A 387 -10.67 11.54 -5.56
CA VAL A 387 -10.81 10.47 -6.56
C VAL A 387 -10.63 11.00 -7.96
N VAL A 388 -9.99 10.20 -8.81
CA VAL A 388 -9.86 10.50 -10.24
C VAL A 388 -11.23 10.31 -10.90
N ILE A 389 -11.79 11.39 -11.47
CA ILE A 389 -13.08 11.35 -12.16
C ILE A 389 -12.83 11.24 -13.66
N LYS A 390 -13.55 10.33 -14.32
CA LYS A 390 -13.55 10.15 -15.77
C LYS A 390 -14.86 10.63 -16.37
N GLU A 391 -14.78 11.18 -17.57
CA GLU A 391 -15.97 11.50 -18.37
C GLU A 391 -16.19 10.41 -19.42
N VAL A 392 -17.28 9.68 -19.31
CA VAL A 392 -17.63 8.62 -20.26
C VAL A 392 -19.00 8.97 -20.87
N SER A 393 -19.02 9.19 -22.17
CA SER A 393 -20.25 9.55 -22.92
C SER A 393 -21.00 10.76 -22.33
N GLY A 394 -20.26 11.78 -21.84
CA GLY A 394 -20.85 13.00 -21.26
C GLY A 394 -21.37 12.84 -19.82
N THR A 395 -21.12 11.70 -19.19
CA THR A 395 -21.47 11.42 -17.78
C THR A 395 -20.20 11.28 -16.95
N ARG A 396 -20.20 11.90 -15.76
CA ARG A 396 -19.08 11.79 -14.82
C ARG A 396 -19.12 10.42 -14.14
N HIS A 397 -18.01 9.70 -14.22
CA HIS A 397 -17.80 8.42 -13.58
C HIS A 397 -16.73 8.55 -12.48
N GLU A 398 -16.97 7.89 -11.37
CA GLU A 398 -16.03 7.79 -10.25
C GLU A 398 -15.64 6.33 -10.02
N PRO A 399 -14.46 6.07 -9.41
CA PRO A 399 -14.04 4.70 -9.08
C PRO A 399 -14.90 4.15 -7.95
N PHE A 400 -15.35 2.90 -8.11
CA PHE A 400 -16.02 2.10 -7.09
C PHE A 400 -15.10 1.01 -6.60
N GLU A 401 -15.30 0.64 -5.34
CA GLU A 401 -14.55 -0.40 -4.68
C GLU A 401 -15.47 -1.41 -4.02
N VAL A 402 -15.03 -2.65 -3.95
CA VAL A 402 -15.64 -3.68 -3.11
C VAL A 402 -14.94 -3.62 -1.77
N LEU A 403 -15.68 -3.18 -0.76
CA LEU A 403 -15.26 -3.15 0.63
C LEU A 403 -15.77 -4.40 1.33
N THR A 404 -14.86 -5.16 1.93
CA THR A 404 -15.19 -6.26 2.85
C THR A 404 -14.84 -5.83 4.26
N VAL A 405 -15.81 -5.89 5.17
CA VAL A 405 -15.60 -5.67 6.60
C VAL A 405 -15.96 -6.92 7.39
N ASP A 406 -15.14 -7.25 8.38
CA ASP A 406 -15.35 -8.36 9.30
C ASP A 406 -15.42 -7.79 10.73
N VAL A 407 -16.58 -7.89 11.35
CA VAL A 407 -16.89 -7.21 12.62
C VAL A 407 -17.61 -8.15 13.60
N GLU A 408 -17.51 -7.84 14.89
CA GLU A 408 -18.37 -8.48 15.88
C GLU A 408 -19.84 -8.07 15.64
N GLU A 409 -20.77 -8.99 15.82
CA GLU A 409 -22.20 -8.80 15.54
C GLU A 409 -22.79 -7.58 16.27
N ILE A 410 -22.27 -7.27 17.46
CA ILE A 410 -22.69 -6.09 18.24
C ILE A 410 -22.40 -4.75 17.55
N HIS A 411 -21.42 -4.70 16.65
CA HIS A 411 -21.02 -3.50 15.91
C HIS A 411 -21.63 -3.40 14.51
N GLN A 412 -22.31 -4.46 14.05
CA GLN A 412 -22.87 -4.57 12.70
C GLN A 412 -23.75 -3.37 12.34
N GLY A 413 -24.72 -3.03 13.19
CA GLY A 413 -25.68 -1.95 12.92
C GLY A 413 -25.02 -0.59 12.72
N ALA A 414 -24.07 -0.22 13.59
CA ALA A 414 -23.34 1.04 13.50
C ALA A 414 -22.47 1.14 12.24
N VAL A 415 -21.82 0.02 11.86
CA VAL A 415 -21.00 -0.04 10.65
C VAL A 415 -21.89 0.06 9.39
N MET A 416 -23.02 -0.64 9.35
CA MET A 416 -23.97 -0.56 8.23
C MET A 416 -24.53 0.86 8.06
N GLU A 417 -24.87 1.55 9.16
CA GLU A 417 -25.32 2.95 9.13
C GLU A 417 -24.23 3.88 8.56
N ALA A 418 -23.00 3.74 9.04
CA ALA A 418 -21.86 4.54 8.56
C ALA A 418 -21.60 4.33 7.06
N LEU A 419 -21.64 3.07 6.57
CA LEU A 419 -21.45 2.74 5.16
C LEU A 419 -22.61 3.22 4.29
N GLY A 420 -23.85 3.15 4.76
CA GLY A 420 -25.02 3.70 4.09
C GLY A 420 -24.94 5.22 3.90
N ALA A 421 -24.50 5.96 4.94
CA ALA A 421 -24.25 7.40 4.86
C ALA A 421 -23.17 7.76 3.82
N ARG A 422 -22.23 6.85 3.58
CA ARG A 422 -21.14 6.95 2.58
C ARG A 422 -21.51 6.37 1.21
N ARG A 423 -22.81 6.11 0.97
CA ARG A 423 -23.35 5.60 -0.30
C ARG A 423 -22.89 4.19 -0.67
N GLY A 424 -22.55 3.35 0.30
CA GLY A 424 -22.26 1.93 0.09
C GLY A 424 -23.54 1.13 -0.16
N ASP A 425 -23.49 0.23 -1.15
CA ASP A 425 -24.54 -0.76 -1.43
C ASP A 425 -24.10 -2.11 -0.88
N LEU A 426 -24.90 -2.72 -0.01
CA LEU A 426 -24.63 -4.04 0.55
C LEU A 426 -24.74 -5.10 -0.56
N LEU A 427 -23.70 -5.88 -0.76
CA LEU A 427 -23.66 -6.99 -1.74
C LEU A 427 -23.96 -8.34 -1.08
N ASP A 428 -23.33 -8.62 0.07
CA ASP A 428 -23.45 -9.89 0.77
C ASP A 428 -23.26 -9.71 2.27
N MET A 429 -23.86 -10.60 3.06
CA MET A 429 -23.73 -10.65 4.50
C MET A 429 -23.65 -12.10 4.98
N MET A 430 -22.56 -12.46 5.66
CA MET A 430 -22.33 -13.80 6.17
C MET A 430 -21.98 -13.76 7.65
N SER A 431 -22.73 -14.52 8.46
CA SER A 431 -22.39 -14.75 9.88
C SER A 431 -21.58 -16.04 10.01
N ASP A 432 -20.57 -16.03 10.89
CA ASP A 432 -19.79 -17.22 11.22
C ASP A 432 -20.47 -18.13 12.27
N GLY A 433 -21.65 -17.72 12.77
CA GLY A 433 -22.38 -18.39 13.85
C GLY A 433 -21.69 -18.34 15.22
N ARG A 434 -20.65 -17.52 15.37
CA ARG A 434 -19.85 -17.37 16.62
C ARG A 434 -19.72 -15.92 17.08
N GLY A 435 -20.60 -15.05 16.56
CA GLY A 435 -20.65 -13.64 16.94
C GLY A 435 -19.84 -12.70 16.06
N ARG A 436 -19.34 -13.17 14.89
CA ARG A 436 -18.76 -12.31 13.85
C ARG A 436 -19.59 -12.33 12.59
N VAL A 437 -19.64 -11.18 11.94
CA VAL A 437 -20.36 -10.97 10.67
C VAL A 437 -19.40 -10.36 9.66
N ARG A 438 -19.38 -10.91 8.46
CA ARG A 438 -18.72 -10.35 7.29
C ARG A 438 -19.74 -9.67 6.41
N LEU A 439 -19.43 -8.43 6.00
CA LEU A 439 -20.25 -7.61 5.14
C LEU A 439 -19.43 -7.23 3.90
N ASP A 440 -19.95 -7.51 2.72
CA ASP A 440 -19.37 -7.06 1.45
C ASP A 440 -20.22 -5.91 0.89
N TYR A 441 -19.59 -4.77 0.61
CA TYR A 441 -20.21 -3.56 0.09
C TYR A 441 -19.58 -3.14 -1.24
N ARG A 442 -20.39 -2.62 -2.16
CA ARG A 442 -19.91 -1.83 -3.29
C ARG A 442 -20.05 -0.35 -2.94
N ILE A 443 -18.95 0.38 -2.90
CA ILE A 443 -18.91 1.75 -2.38
C ILE A 443 -18.07 2.65 -3.29
N PRO A 444 -18.45 3.93 -3.51
CA PRO A 444 -17.57 4.90 -4.18
C PRO A 444 -16.27 5.07 -3.40
N ALA A 445 -15.11 5.07 -4.07
CA ALA A 445 -13.81 5.21 -3.41
C ALA A 445 -13.70 6.47 -2.55
N ARG A 446 -14.33 7.60 -2.95
CA ARG A 446 -14.40 8.81 -2.13
C ARG A 446 -15.15 8.60 -0.80
N GLY A 447 -16.03 7.60 -0.71
CA GLY A 447 -16.72 7.22 0.52
C GLY A 447 -15.79 6.51 1.52
N LEU A 448 -14.67 5.97 1.06
CA LEU A 448 -13.68 5.30 1.91
C LEU A 448 -12.66 6.26 2.51
N ILE A 449 -12.51 7.46 1.93
CA ILE A 449 -11.60 8.48 2.48
C ILE A 449 -12.06 8.85 3.90
N GLY A 450 -11.18 8.63 4.88
CA GLY A 450 -11.45 8.85 6.30
C GLY A 450 -12.39 7.81 6.95
N PHE A 451 -12.72 6.70 6.27
CA PHE A 451 -13.55 5.65 6.85
C PHE A 451 -12.78 4.78 7.85
N GLN A 452 -11.50 4.53 7.64
CA GLN A 452 -10.72 3.61 8.46
C GLN A 452 -10.69 4.02 9.94
N SER A 453 -10.46 5.30 10.22
CA SER A 453 -10.48 5.83 11.60
C SER A 453 -11.87 5.76 12.23
N GLU A 454 -12.94 6.07 11.47
CA GLU A 454 -14.32 5.94 11.94
C GLU A 454 -14.64 4.47 12.23
N PHE A 455 -14.26 3.56 11.34
CA PHE A 455 -14.48 2.12 11.47
C PHE A 455 -13.79 1.53 12.71
N LEU A 456 -12.52 1.88 12.95
CA LEU A 456 -11.79 1.44 14.14
C LEU A 456 -12.46 1.95 15.43
N ASN A 457 -12.97 3.18 15.43
CA ASN A 457 -13.72 3.71 16.57
C ASN A 457 -15.05 2.97 16.78
N LEU A 458 -15.82 2.71 15.71
CA LEU A 458 -17.09 1.99 15.78
C LEU A 458 -16.92 0.55 16.26
N THR A 459 -15.81 -0.09 15.90
CA THR A 459 -15.52 -1.50 16.23
C THR A 459 -14.59 -1.65 17.43
N ARG A 460 -14.24 -0.56 18.12
CA ARG A 460 -13.29 -0.54 19.25
C ARG A 460 -11.94 -1.18 18.92
N GLY A 461 -11.52 -1.08 17.66
CA GLY A 461 -10.28 -1.64 17.16
C GLY A 461 -10.34 -3.14 16.77
N ASN A 462 -11.48 -3.82 16.96
CA ASN A 462 -11.61 -5.26 16.68
C ASN A 462 -12.13 -5.59 15.27
N GLY A 463 -12.49 -4.58 14.49
CA GLY A 463 -12.95 -4.77 13.11
C GLY A 463 -11.78 -4.87 12.13
N ILE A 464 -11.98 -5.65 11.07
CA ILE A 464 -11.05 -5.75 9.95
C ILE A 464 -11.75 -5.24 8.71
N ALA A 465 -11.14 -4.28 8.00
CA ALA A 465 -11.63 -3.75 6.75
C ALA A 465 -10.59 -3.91 5.64
N SER A 466 -11.05 -4.23 4.45
CA SER A 466 -10.21 -4.27 3.26
C SER A 466 -11.07 -3.91 2.06
N HIS A 467 -10.50 -3.16 1.13
CA HIS A 467 -11.20 -2.71 -0.06
C HIS A 467 -10.36 -2.96 -1.31
N VAL A 468 -11.02 -3.12 -2.43
CA VAL A 468 -10.40 -3.43 -3.73
C VAL A 468 -11.14 -2.69 -4.82
N PHE A 469 -10.40 -2.06 -5.74
CA PHE A 469 -10.99 -1.43 -6.91
C PHE A 469 -11.86 -2.42 -7.71
N ASP A 470 -13.05 -1.98 -8.07
CA ASP A 470 -14.01 -2.72 -8.89
C ASP A 470 -14.04 -2.16 -10.32
N GLU A 471 -14.71 -1.04 -10.51
CA GLU A 471 -14.88 -0.40 -11.81
C GLU A 471 -15.13 1.11 -11.69
N TYR A 472 -15.11 1.80 -12.81
CA TYR A 472 -15.64 3.16 -12.91
C TYR A 472 -17.14 3.11 -13.21
N ALA A 473 -17.97 3.76 -12.39
CA ALA A 473 -19.41 3.83 -12.55
C ALA A 473 -19.92 5.26 -12.39
N PRO A 474 -21.15 5.57 -12.83
CA PRO A 474 -21.73 6.90 -12.71
C PRO A 474 -21.65 7.44 -11.29
N MET A 475 -21.25 8.70 -11.17
CA MET A 475 -21.01 9.37 -9.90
C MET A 475 -22.27 9.42 -9.04
N LYS A 476 -22.18 8.92 -7.79
CA LYS A 476 -23.28 9.00 -6.80
C LYS A 476 -23.45 10.45 -6.26
N PRO A 477 -24.60 10.76 -5.62
CA PRO A 477 -24.81 12.04 -4.94
C PRO A 477 -23.72 12.36 -3.92
N GLU A 478 -23.68 13.60 -3.48
CA GLU A 478 -22.70 14.11 -2.52
C GLU A 478 -22.62 13.23 -1.26
N ILE A 479 -21.39 12.99 -0.84
CA ILE A 479 -21.05 12.32 0.41
C ILE A 479 -20.53 13.39 1.36
N LEU A 480 -21.13 13.50 2.53
CA LEU A 480 -20.69 14.43 3.55
C LEU A 480 -19.26 14.08 3.97
N SER A 481 -18.38 15.06 3.89
CA SER A 481 -17.02 14.97 4.40
C SER A 481 -17.02 14.96 5.95
N ARG A 482 -15.96 15.38 6.57
CA ARG A 482 -15.84 15.47 8.04
C ARG A 482 -17.05 16.16 8.70
N ARG A 483 -17.64 15.54 9.74
CA ARG A 483 -18.79 16.06 10.49
C ARG A 483 -18.42 17.17 11.47
N SER A 484 -17.18 17.22 11.94
CA SER A 484 -16.70 18.17 12.95
C SER A 484 -15.84 19.25 12.34
N GLY A 485 -15.98 20.49 12.80
CA GLY A 485 -15.09 21.59 12.51
C GLY A 485 -13.74 21.46 13.21
N VAL A 486 -12.87 22.44 13.07
CA VAL A 486 -11.53 22.47 13.70
C VAL A 486 -11.33 23.72 14.56
N LEU A 487 -10.44 23.59 15.55
CA LEU A 487 -9.88 24.70 16.30
C LEU A 487 -8.67 25.24 15.54
N VAL A 488 -8.75 26.49 15.09
CA VAL A 488 -7.71 27.13 14.28
C VAL A 488 -7.01 28.18 15.13
N SER A 489 -5.68 28.16 15.18
CA SER A 489 -4.92 29.22 15.86
C SER A 489 -5.11 30.57 15.15
N GLY A 490 -5.42 31.60 15.90
CA GLY A 490 -5.48 32.98 15.43
C GLY A 490 -4.18 33.76 15.65
N GLU A 491 -3.19 33.14 16.31
CA GLU A 491 -1.96 33.82 16.74
C GLU A 491 -0.74 32.92 16.53
N GLU A 492 0.44 33.55 16.47
CA GLU A 492 1.73 32.88 16.43
C GLU A 492 2.44 32.93 17.78
N GLY A 493 2.98 31.78 18.25
CA GLY A 493 3.72 31.71 19.50
C GLY A 493 3.78 30.32 20.10
N GLY A 494 4.18 30.21 21.35
CA GLY A 494 4.17 28.97 22.13
C GLY A 494 2.82 28.77 22.82
N ALA A 495 2.20 27.60 22.64
CA ALA A 495 0.92 27.28 23.30
C ALA A 495 1.07 27.24 24.83
N VAL A 496 0.18 27.90 25.55
CA VAL A 496 0.24 28.05 27.00
C VAL A 496 -0.75 27.09 27.67
N ALA A 497 -0.30 26.40 28.72
CA ALA A 497 -1.14 25.41 29.44
C ALA A 497 -2.50 25.98 29.88
N TYR A 498 -2.55 27.21 30.35
CA TYR A 498 -3.79 27.87 30.77
C TYR A 498 -4.77 28.07 29.61
N ALA A 499 -4.31 28.49 28.43
CA ALA A 499 -5.16 28.63 27.25
C ALA A 499 -5.67 27.28 26.79
N LEU A 500 -4.79 26.27 26.70
CA LEU A 500 -5.15 24.91 26.29
C LEU A 500 -6.18 24.27 27.24
N TRP A 501 -6.05 24.50 28.54
CA TRP A 501 -7.01 24.03 29.54
C TRP A 501 -8.43 24.56 29.30
N LYS A 502 -8.57 25.81 28.90
CA LYS A 502 -9.87 26.39 28.53
C LYS A 502 -10.37 25.89 27.16
N LEU A 503 -9.44 25.64 26.22
CA LEU A 503 -9.78 25.22 24.88
C LEU A 503 -10.22 23.75 24.82
N GLN A 504 -9.76 22.89 25.74
CA GLN A 504 -10.18 21.48 25.78
C GLN A 504 -11.71 21.30 26.06
N GLU A 505 -12.39 22.31 26.61
CA GLU A 505 -13.84 22.32 26.72
C GLU A 505 -14.55 22.47 25.35
N ARG A 506 -13.86 23.01 24.36
CA ARG A 506 -14.36 23.25 23.01
C ARG A 506 -14.10 22.08 22.06
N GLY A 507 -13.21 21.17 22.45
CA GLY A 507 -12.86 20.04 21.60
C GLY A 507 -11.58 19.34 22.03
N ARG A 508 -11.10 18.41 21.21
CA ARG A 508 -9.89 17.63 21.47
C ARG A 508 -8.69 18.30 20.83
N LEU A 509 -7.64 18.52 21.62
CA LEU A 509 -6.45 19.22 21.17
C LEU A 509 -5.46 18.30 20.45
N MET A 510 -4.69 18.88 19.51
CA MET A 510 -3.61 18.25 18.76
C MET A 510 -2.23 18.79 19.15
N VAL A 511 -2.20 19.86 19.96
CA VAL A 511 -0.97 20.51 20.44
C VAL A 511 -0.91 20.48 21.94
N GLY A 512 0.32 20.38 22.48
CA GLY A 512 0.61 20.40 23.90
C GLY A 512 1.19 21.75 24.35
N PRO A 513 1.34 21.95 25.68
CA PRO A 513 1.98 23.13 26.23
C PRO A 513 3.41 23.29 25.73
N GLY A 514 3.78 24.52 25.37
CA GLY A 514 5.11 24.86 24.85
C GLY A 514 5.30 24.56 23.35
N GLU A 515 4.40 23.87 22.70
CA GLU A 515 4.46 23.65 21.25
C GLU A 515 4.20 24.97 20.51
N ARG A 516 5.02 25.22 19.48
CA ARG A 516 4.89 26.42 18.66
C ARG A 516 3.70 26.27 17.70
N VAL A 517 2.90 27.31 17.62
CA VAL A 517 1.76 27.43 16.71
C VAL A 517 1.86 28.71 15.90
N TYR A 518 1.13 28.79 14.77
CA TYR A 518 1.05 29.98 13.94
C TYR A 518 -0.39 30.21 13.49
N GLU A 519 -0.71 31.44 13.03
CA GLU A 519 -2.02 31.80 12.52
C GLU A 519 -2.43 30.89 11.36
N GLY A 520 -3.63 30.28 11.45
CA GLY A 520 -4.13 29.33 10.44
C GLY A 520 -3.76 27.88 10.68
N MET A 521 -2.90 27.56 11.67
CA MET A 521 -2.61 26.17 12.06
C MET A 521 -3.82 25.54 12.75
N VAL A 522 -4.17 24.31 12.41
CA VAL A 522 -5.19 23.52 13.09
C VAL A 522 -4.57 22.92 14.34
N ILE A 523 -5.16 23.25 15.49
CA ILE A 523 -4.64 22.85 16.80
C ILE A 523 -5.56 21.90 17.56
N GLY A 524 -6.70 21.53 16.96
CA GLY A 524 -7.62 20.56 17.56
C GLY A 524 -8.90 20.34 16.74
N ILE A 525 -9.68 19.35 17.14
CA ILE A 525 -10.98 19.01 16.59
C ILE A 525 -12.03 19.76 17.39
N HIS A 526 -12.89 20.55 16.74
CA HIS A 526 -13.98 21.24 17.40
C HIS A 526 -15.12 20.26 17.69
N SER A 527 -15.80 20.42 18.82
CA SER A 527 -16.94 19.58 19.18
C SER A 527 -18.22 19.88 18.36
N ARG A 528 -18.23 20.97 17.60
CA ARG A 528 -19.29 21.36 16.67
C ARG A 528 -18.84 21.20 15.22
N ASP A 529 -19.75 21.38 14.28
CA ASP A 529 -19.55 21.26 12.84
C ASP A 529 -18.83 22.44 12.17
N ASN A 530 -18.71 23.59 12.88
CA ASN A 530 -18.05 24.78 12.38
C ASN A 530 -16.61 24.95 12.89
N ASP A 531 -15.78 25.58 12.09
CA ASP A 531 -14.44 25.98 12.51
C ASP A 531 -14.48 27.13 13.52
N LEU A 532 -13.57 27.08 14.49
CA LEU A 532 -13.45 28.09 15.53
C LEU A 532 -12.01 28.61 15.60
N VAL A 533 -11.86 29.92 15.36
CA VAL A 533 -10.57 30.60 15.56
C VAL A 533 -10.38 30.87 17.05
N VAL A 534 -9.25 30.45 17.58
CA VAL A 534 -8.93 30.50 19.02
C VAL A 534 -7.54 31.07 19.26
N ASN A 535 -7.31 31.55 20.48
CA ASN A 535 -5.99 32.03 20.90
C ASN A 535 -5.35 31.05 21.90
N PRO A 536 -4.40 30.18 21.45
CA PRO A 536 -3.73 29.20 22.29
C PRO A 536 -2.55 29.74 23.10
N ILE A 537 -2.16 30.99 22.88
CA ILE A 537 -0.99 31.62 23.54
C ILE A 537 -1.41 32.58 24.66
N ARG A 538 -2.70 32.69 24.95
CA ARG A 538 -3.20 33.65 25.96
C ARG A 538 -2.81 33.21 27.36
N GLU A 539 -1.98 34.03 28.01
CA GLU A 539 -1.59 33.84 29.41
C GLU A 539 -2.73 34.16 30.38
N LYS A 540 -2.60 33.65 31.58
CA LYS A 540 -3.50 34.01 32.68
C LYS A 540 -3.19 35.47 33.09
N HIS A 541 -4.21 36.30 33.06
CA HIS A 541 -4.07 37.64 33.66
C HIS A 541 -3.77 37.49 35.17
N LEU A 542 -2.69 38.13 35.64
CA LEU A 542 -2.40 38.21 37.05
C LEU A 542 -3.55 38.92 37.75
N THR A 543 -4.33 38.20 38.53
CA THR A 543 -5.34 38.76 39.44
C THR A 543 -4.68 39.01 40.79
N ASN A 544 -5.23 40.01 41.56
CA ASN A 544 -4.73 40.47 42.85
C ASN A 544 -4.31 39.31 43.80
N ILE A 545 -3.25 39.55 44.58
CA ILE A 545 -2.55 38.64 45.50
C ILE A 545 -3.50 37.84 46.43
N ARG A 546 -4.72 38.32 46.71
CA ARG A 546 -5.71 37.63 47.57
C ARG A 546 -6.40 36.40 46.90
N ALA A 547 -6.28 36.23 45.61
CA ALA A 547 -6.86 35.08 44.86
C ALA A 547 -5.83 33.96 44.57
N ALA A 548 -4.57 34.15 44.87
CA ALA A 548 -3.49 33.19 44.59
C ALA A 548 -3.58 31.86 45.35
N GLY A 549 -4.40 31.80 46.41
CA GLY A 549 -4.60 30.59 47.24
C GLY A 549 -5.62 29.59 46.70
N LYS A 550 -6.28 29.88 45.57
CA LYS A 550 -7.27 29.01 44.92
C LYS A 550 -6.91 28.68 43.46
N ASP A 551 -5.65 28.51 43.15
CA ASP A 551 -5.29 28.02 41.82
C ASP A 551 -5.63 26.53 41.72
N GLU A 552 -6.70 26.24 40.96
CA GLU A 552 -7.06 24.86 40.60
C GLU A 552 -5.89 24.28 39.76
N ALA A 553 -5.52 23.04 40.07
CA ALA A 553 -4.51 22.33 39.28
C ALA A 553 -4.97 22.22 37.83
N ILE A 554 -4.17 22.72 36.89
CA ILE A 554 -4.43 22.60 35.46
C ILE A 554 -4.21 21.16 35.06
N VAL A 555 -5.29 20.45 34.75
CA VAL A 555 -5.24 19.09 34.21
C VAL A 555 -5.55 19.17 32.71
N LEU A 556 -4.59 18.75 31.87
CA LEU A 556 -4.76 18.70 30.43
C LEU A 556 -4.96 17.26 29.98
N THR A 557 -5.91 17.05 29.09
CA THR A 557 -6.05 15.80 28.34
C THR A 557 -4.87 15.68 27.36
N PRO A 558 -4.22 14.50 27.24
CA PRO A 558 -3.17 14.31 26.28
C PRO A 558 -3.60 14.69 24.87
N PRO A 559 -2.79 15.44 24.12
CA PRO A 559 -3.11 15.84 22.77
C PRO A 559 -3.10 14.63 21.81
N ILE A 560 -3.95 14.70 20.77
CA ILE A 560 -3.93 13.73 19.68
C ILE A 560 -2.62 13.91 18.91
N ARG A 561 -1.80 12.86 18.85
CA ARG A 561 -0.60 12.86 18.00
C ARG A 561 -0.99 12.45 16.58
N LEU A 562 -0.74 13.36 15.63
CA LEU A 562 -1.01 13.11 14.22
C LEU A 562 0.07 12.19 13.65
N THR A 563 -0.35 11.04 13.12
CA THR A 563 0.42 10.26 12.15
C THR A 563 0.07 10.77 10.75
N LEU A 564 0.85 10.37 9.74
CA LEU A 564 0.59 10.80 8.37
C LEU A 564 -0.75 10.28 7.86
N GLU A 565 -1.07 9.01 8.14
CA GLU A 565 -2.33 8.38 7.79
C GLU A 565 -3.51 9.12 8.43
N LEU A 566 -3.44 9.33 9.75
CA LEU A 566 -4.49 10.04 10.47
C LEU A 566 -4.69 11.47 9.95
N ALA A 567 -3.61 12.16 9.56
CA ALA A 567 -3.67 13.49 8.99
C ALA A 567 -4.35 13.49 7.61
N VAL A 568 -3.99 12.52 6.73
CA VAL A 568 -4.57 12.36 5.39
C VAL A 568 -6.07 12.04 5.45
N GLU A 569 -6.48 11.18 6.38
CA GLU A 569 -7.89 10.87 6.61
C GLU A 569 -8.69 12.03 7.20
N PHE A 570 -8.06 12.83 8.07
CA PHE A 570 -8.71 13.90 8.82
C PHE A 570 -8.91 15.18 8.00
N ILE A 571 -8.00 15.50 7.09
CA ILE A 571 -7.92 16.80 6.40
C ILE A 571 -9.19 17.16 5.61
N GLY A 572 -9.62 18.42 5.69
CA GLY A 572 -10.69 19.00 4.89
C GLY A 572 -10.21 19.57 3.54
N ASP A 573 -11.16 19.94 2.67
CA ASP A 573 -10.84 20.43 1.33
C ASP A 573 -10.14 21.81 1.31
N ASP A 574 -10.36 22.60 2.35
CA ASP A 574 -9.75 23.92 2.56
C ASP A 574 -8.46 23.88 3.40
N GLU A 575 -7.96 22.69 3.67
CA GLU A 575 -6.80 22.45 4.53
C GLU A 575 -5.63 21.84 3.75
N LEU A 576 -4.43 21.89 4.34
CA LEU A 576 -3.21 21.28 3.87
C LEU A 576 -2.51 20.57 5.03
N ILE A 577 -1.87 19.45 4.74
CA ILE A 577 -0.95 18.79 5.67
C ILE A 577 0.46 19.31 5.38
N GLU A 578 1.10 19.86 6.38
CA GLU A 578 2.52 20.19 6.40
C GLU A 578 3.29 18.97 6.87
N ILE A 579 4.16 18.46 6.02
CA ILE A 579 4.97 17.27 6.26
C ILE A 579 6.42 17.67 6.30
N THR A 580 7.08 17.41 7.44
CA THR A 580 8.50 17.68 7.65
C THR A 580 9.17 16.44 8.24
N PRO A 581 10.49 16.34 8.23
CA PRO A 581 11.20 15.22 8.85
C PRO A 581 10.84 14.95 10.32
N ARG A 582 10.42 16.01 11.06
CA ARG A 582 10.16 15.91 12.50
C ARG A 582 8.70 16.06 12.88
N SER A 583 7.89 16.71 12.05
CA SER A 583 6.53 17.12 12.42
C SER A 583 5.54 16.89 11.29
N ILE A 584 4.31 16.55 11.67
CA ILE A 584 3.13 16.51 10.80
C ILE A 584 2.13 17.48 11.41
N ARG A 585 1.73 18.50 10.65
CA ARG A 585 0.81 19.55 11.09
C ARG A 585 -0.29 19.72 10.05
N VAL A 586 -1.49 20.06 10.50
CA VAL A 586 -2.58 20.45 9.60
C VAL A 586 -2.76 21.96 9.68
N ARG A 587 -2.97 22.59 8.55
CA ARG A 587 -3.21 24.03 8.49
C ARG A 587 -4.28 24.37 7.47
N LYS A 588 -4.90 25.53 7.62
CA LYS A 588 -5.77 26.07 6.58
C LYS A 588 -4.94 26.47 5.34
N ARG A 589 -5.54 26.33 4.14
CA ARG A 589 -4.92 26.76 2.88
C ARG A 589 -4.64 28.27 2.92
N HIS A 590 -5.61 29.06 3.35
CA HIS A 590 -5.48 30.49 3.63
C HIS A 590 -5.21 30.68 5.12
N LEU A 591 -4.02 31.15 5.47
CA LEU A 591 -3.61 31.26 6.88
C LEU A 591 -4.39 32.35 7.60
N LYS A 592 -4.60 33.51 6.96
CA LYS A 592 -5.27 34.66 7.58
C LYS A 592 -6.79 34.51 7.58
N GLU A 593 -7.41 34.85 8.71
CA GLU A 593 -8.85 34.71 8.86
C GLU A 593 -9.66 35.50 7.80
N HIS A 594 -9.21 36.73 7.47
CA HIS A 594 -9.90 37.53 6.46
C HIS A 594 -9.82 36.95 5.05
N GLU A 595 -8.74 36.25 4.71
CA GLU A 595 -8.59 35.54 3.44
C GLU A 595 -9.54 34.36 3.36
N ARG A 596 -9.66 33.56 4.46
CA ARG A 596 -10.64 32.47 4.55
C ARG A 596 -12.07 32.96 4.36
N ARG A 597 -12.44 34.06 5.03
CA ARG A 597 -13.76 34.67 4.88
C ARG A 597 -14.02 35.18 3.46
N ARG A 598 -12.98 35.68 2.78
CA ARG A 598 -13.10 36.13 1.37
C ARG A 598 -13.25 34.94 0.42
N ALA A 599 -12.48 33.89 0.60
CA ALA A 599 -12.56 32.65 -0.20
C ALA A 599 -13.95 31.99 -0.06
N ALA A 600 -14.46 31.85 1.16
CA ALA A 600 -15.80 31.29 1.41
C ALA A 600 -16.95 32.10 0.75
N ARG A 601 -16.78 33.41 0.54
CA ARG A 601 -17.77 34.24 -0.18
C ARG A 601 -17.66 34.12 -1.68
N ALA A 602 -16.52 33.71 -2.19
CA ALA A 602 -16.26 33.61 -3.65
C ALA A 602 -16.68 32.23 -4.23
N GLU A 603 -16.92 31.22 -3.39
CA GLU A 603 -17.38 29.93 -3.85
C GLU A 603 -18.84 29.98 -4.33
N PRO A 604 -19.16 29.48 -5.55
CA PRO A 604 -20.51 29.45 -6.07
C PRO A 604 -21.33 28.40 -5.32
N GLY A 605 -22.10 28.81 -4.35
CA GLY A 605 -22.95 27.92 -3.49
C GLY A 605 -23.17 28.46 -2.08
N ALA A 606 -22.38 29.44 -1.63
CA ALA A 606 -22.52 30.04 -0.30
C ALA A 606 -23.79 30.89 -0.10
N ALA A 607 -24.43 31.30 -1.19
CA ALA A 607 -25.65 32.12 -1.13
C ALA A 607 -26.90 31.38 -0.65
N GLY A 608 -26.89 30.02 -0.65
CA GLY A 608 -28.03 29.20 -0.22
C GLY A 608 -28.04 28.83 1.26
N ARG A 609 -26.91 28.92 1.96
CA ARG A 609 -26.80 28.51 3.38
C ARG A 609 -27.05 29.65 4.38
N ALA A 610 -27.00 30.90 3.94
CA ALA A 610 -27.22 32.07 4.80
C ALA A 610 -28.69 32.36 5.09
N SER A 611 -29.65 31.76 4.37
CA SER A 611 -31.08 32.01 4.55
C SER A 611 -31.84 31.01 5.46
N GLN A 612 -31.14 29.99 5.98
CA GLN A 612 -31.76 28.98 6.86
C GLN A 612 -31.38 29.12 8.36
N SER A 613 -30.63 30.14 8.75
CA SER A 613 -30.25 30.36 10.16
C SER A 613 -30.97 31.54 10.85
N VAL A 614 -32.05 32.03 10.27
CA VAL A 614 -32.96 33.00 10.95
C VAL A 614 -34.39 32.46 10.81
N GLY A 615 -34.75 31.65 11.76
CA GLY A 615 -36.12 31.15 11.96
C GLY A 615 -36.19 30.45 13.32
#